data_6cae9d21809a7bc8ab59613c9dab7e72
#
_entry.id   6cae9d21809a7bc8ab59613c9dab7e72
#
_cell.length_a   1.000
_cell.length_b   1.000
_cell.length_c   1.000
_cell.angle_alpha   90.00
_cell.angle_beta   90.00
_cell.angle_gamma   90.00
#
_symmetry.space_group_name_H-M   'P 1'
#
loop_
_entity.id
_entity.type
_entity.pdbx_description
1 polymer ?
#
loop_
_entity_poly.entity_id
_entity_poly.type
_entity_poly.pdbx_seq_one_letter_code
_entity_poly.pdbx_strand_id
1 'polypeptide(L)'
;KEIEEASKKIPIIKATNTSVGVNIVNEIVAFATKLLKDFDIEIVEKHHNRKIDAPSGTANTLLEIVKENLDNNGKDYRTVYGREGHSKRAEKEIGVHAIRGGNIVGEHTVIYAKNDEIIEIKHEALSRKMFSDGAVRAVEFLFGKKAGLYTMKDVLGL
;
A
#
# COMPACT_ATOMS: atom_id res chain seq x y z
N LYS A 1 18.61 -9.13 -7.74
CA LYS A 1 19.97 -9.38 -8.27
C LYS A 1 20.07 -9.04 -9.75
N GLU A 2 19.31 -9.69 -10.67
CA GLU A 2 19.38 -9.40 -12.12
C GLU A 2 18.94 -7.97 -12.47
N ILE A 3 17.84 -7.47 -11.88
CA ILE A 3 17.36 -6.09 -12.05
C ILE A 3 18.40 -5.07 -11.56
N GLU A 4 19.05 -5.33 -10.43
CA GLU A 4 20.10 -4.46 -9.88
C GLU A 4 21.35 -4.42 -10.79
N GLU A 5 21.75 -5.53 -11.37
CA GLU A 5 22.84 -5.56 -12.33
C GLU A 5 22.47 -4.84 -13.64
N ALA A 6 21.23 -5.03 -14.14
CA ALA A 6 20.75 -4.33 -15.31
C ALA A 6 20.65 -2.81 -15.09
N SER A 7 20.24 -2.38 -13.89
CA SER A 7 20.10 -0.96 -13.56
C SER A 7 21.44 -0.19 -13.55
N LYS A 8 22.56 -0.90 -13.45
CA LYS A 8 23.90 -0.28 -13.63
C LYS A 8 24.18 0.14 -15.08
N LYS A 9 23.40 -0.38 -16.04
CA LYS A 9 23.62 -0.15 -17.47
C LYS A 9 22.48 0.65 -18.13
N ILE A 10 21.26 0.52 -17.61
CA ILE A 10 20.07 1.19 -18.15
C ILE A 10 19.21 1.74 -17.00
N PRO A 11 18.38 2.78 -17.23
CA PRO A 11 17.42 3.22 -16.24
C PRO A 11 16.25 2.20 -16.14
N ILE A 12 15.91 1.81 -14.93
CA ILE A 12 14.83 0.86 -14.64
C ILE A 12 13.92 1.43 -13.56
N ILE A 13 12.60 1.34 -13.74
CA ILE A 13 11.62 1.56 -12.66
C ILE A 13 11.22 0.21 -12.09
N LYS A 14 11.31 0.08 -10.76
CA LYS A 14 10.77 -1.04 -10.00
C LYS A 14 9.64 -0.54 -9.11
N ALA A 15 8.43 -1.04 -9.31
CA ALA A 15 7.25 -0.67 -8.55
C ALA A 15 6.34 -1.87 -8.32
N THR A 16 5.70 -1.93 -7.16
CA THR A 16 4.64 -2.91 -6.85
C THR A 16 3.31 -2.49 -7.46
N ASN A 17 3.13 -1.19 -7.70
CA ASN A 17 1.94 -0.60 -8.30
C ASN A 17 2.32 0.68 -9.05
N THR A 18 1.85 0.84 -10.28
CA THR A 18 2.11 2.03 -11.12
C THR A 18 1.08 3.14 -10.95
N SER A 19 -0.05 2.91 -10.27
CA SER A 19 -1.06 3.93 -10.03
C SER A 19 -0.49 5.13 -9.27
N VAL A 20 -0.66 6.32 -9.81
CA VAL A 20 -0.29 7.58 -9.14
C VAL A 20 -1.01 7.70 -7.81
N GLY A 21 -2.34 7.46 -7.79
CA GLY A 21 -3.16 7.57 -6.59
C GLY A 21 -2.71 6.63 -5.48
N VAL A 22 -2.41 5.37 -5.80
CA VAL A 22 -1.90 4.40 -4.81
C VAL A 22 -0.57 4.86 -4.21
N ASN A 23 0.35 5.36 -5.04
CA ASN A 23 1.65 5.82 -4.53
C ASN A 23 1.52 7.08 -3.65
N ILE A 24 0.60 8.00 -3.97
CA ILE A 24 0.29 9.15 -3.10
C ILE A 24 -0.31 8.66 -1.77
N VAL A 25 -1.25 7.73 -1.82
CA VAL A 25 -1.86 7.15 -0.59
C VAL A 25 -0.79 6.49 0.28
N ASN A 26 0.18 5.80 -0.30
CA ASN A 26 1.30 5.23 0.45
C ASN A 26 2.05 6.30 1.28
N GLU A 27 2.33 7.47 0.71
CA GLU A 27 3.01 8.56 1.44
C GLU A 27 2.11 9.18 2.51
N ILE A 28 0.82 9.36 2.21
CA ILE A 28 -0.15 9.87 3.20
C ILE A 28 -0.26 8.89 4.38
N VAL A 29 -0.33 7.59 4.13
CA VAL A 29 -0.36 6.55 5.17
C VAL A 29 0.94 6.55 5.98
N ALA A 30 2.11 6.67 5.34
CA ALA A 30 3.39 6.77 6.03
C ALA A 30 3.43 7.98 6.98
N PHE A 31 2.95 9.14 6.51
CA PHE A 31 2.87 10.35 7.32
C PHE A 31 1.86 10.22 8.47
N ALA A 32 0.63 9.75 8.17
CA ALA A 32 -0.42 9.60 9.16
C ALA A 32 -0.03 8.61 10.27
N THR A 33 0.57 7.47 9.91
CA THR A 33 0.99 6.45 10.89
C THR A 33 1.97 7.04 11.93
N LYS A 34 2.89 7.91 11.53
CA LYS A 34 3.83 8.55 12.47
C LYS A 34 3.13 9.39 13.53
N LEU A 35 2.00 10.00 13.20
CA LEU A 35 1.24 10.86 14.07
C LEU A 35 0.17 10.12 14.89
N LEU A 36 -0.31 8.96 14.39
CA LEU A 36 -1.43 8.20 14.92
C LEU A 36 -0.99 6.86 15.52
N LYS A 37 0.20 6.80 16.12
CA LYS A 37 0.80 5.56 16.66
C LYS A 37 0.00 4.93 17.79
N ASP A 38 -0.79 5.73 18.51
CA ASP A 38 -1.63 5.32 19.63
C ASP A 38 -3.08 5.02 19.23
N PHE A 39 -3.36 4.98 17.93
CA PHE A 39 -4.63 4.56 17.35
C PHE A 39 -4.62 3.07 17.03
N ASP A 40 -5.78 2.44 17.09
CA ASP A 40 -6.00 1.12 16.53
C ASP A 40 -5.92 1.18 14.99
N ILE A 41 -5.19 0.27 14.37
CA ILE A 41 -4.95 0.30 12.93
C ILE A 41 -5.56 -0.94 12.29
N GLU A 42 -6.42 -0.72 11.30
CA GLU A 42 -7.03 -1.78 10.49
C GLU A 42 -6.85 -1.45 9.00
N ILE A 43 -6.57 -2.47 8.20
CA ILE A 43 -6.45 -2.36 6.74
C ILE A 43 -7.56 -3.21 6.12
N VAL A 44 -8.38 -2.62 5.27
CA VAL A 44 -9.45 -3.32 4.54
C VAL A 44 -9.20 -3.18 3.05
N GLU A 45 -9.19 -4.31 2.34
CA GLU A 45 -9.10 -4.31 0.89
C GLU A 45 -10.25 -5.08 0.25
N LYS A 46 -10.72 -4.61 -0.90
CA LYS A 46 -11.82 -5.22 -1.62
C LYS A 46 -11.45 -5.43 -3.08
N HIS A 47 -11.69 -6.61 -3.62
CA HIS A 47 -11.47 -6.95 -5.02
C HIS A 47 -12.58 -7.87 -5.56
N HIS A 48 -12.54 -8.06 -6.88
CA HIS A 48 -13.43 -8.98 -7.57
C HIS A 48 -13.30 -10.43 -7.04
N ASN A 49 -14.36 -11.21 -7.22
CA ASN A 49 -14.46 -12.59 -6.72
C ASN A 49 -13.45 -13.58 -7.35
N ARG A 50 -12.77 -13.20 -8.43
CA ARG A 50 -11.75 -14.02 -9.12
C ARG A 50 -10.31 -13.78 -8.63
N LYS A 51 -10.11 -12.82 -7.71
CA LYS A 51 -8.76 -12.53 -7.19
C LYS A 51 -8.30 -13.64 -6.25
N ILE A 52 -7.16 -14.24 -6.54
CA ILE A 52 -6.64 -15.41 -5.84
C ILE A 52 -5.87 -15.00 -4.57
N ASP A 53 -4.98 -14.02 -4.71
CA ASP A 53 -4.16 -13.56 -3.58
C ASP A 53 -5.00 -12.75 -2.57
N ALA A 54 -4.82 -13.04 -1.29
CA ALA A 54 -5.40 -12.34 -0.15
C ALA A 54 -4.41 -12.37 1.03
N PRO A 55 -3.97 -11.23 1.56
CA PRO A 55 -4.26 -9.88 1.08
C PRO A 55 -3.66 -9.56 -0.29
N SER A 56 -4.17 -8.50 -0.93
CA SER A 56 -3.62 -8.00 -2.19
C SER A 56 -2.20 -7.45 -2.03
N GLY A 57 -1.42 -7.39 -3.13
CA GLY A 57 -0.09 -6.79 -3.11
C GLY A 57 -0.07 -5.36 -2.56
N THR A 58 -1.07 -4.54 -2.91
CA THR A 58 -1.20 -3.17 -2.38
C THR A 58 -1.50 -3.15 -0.88
N ALA A 59 -2.35 -4.06 -0.38
CA ALA A 59 -2.61 -4.18 1.05
C ALA A 59 -1.36 -4.60 1.84
N ASN A 60 -0.56 -5.52 1.29
CA ASN A 60 0.73 -5.90 1.88
C ASN A 60 1.71 -4.72 1.90
N THR A 61 1.78 -3.93 0.82
CA THR A 61 2.61 -2.71 0.78
C THR A 61 2.15 -1.70 1.86
N LEU A 62 0.84 -1.48 2.01
CA LEU A 62 0.30 -0.61 3.07
C LEU A 62 0.63 -1.13 4.47
N LEU A 63 0.55 -2.44 4.70
CA LEU A 63 0.93 -3.06 5.96
C LEU A 63 2.42 -2.86 6.28
N GLU A 64 3.29 -3.03 5.29
CA GLU A 64 4.72 -2.76 5.44
C GLU A 64 4.97 -1.29 5.77
N ILE A 65 4.35 -0.36 5.06
CA ILE A 65 4.46 1.08 5.31
C ILE A 65 3.99 1.44 6.72
N VAL A 66 2.85 0.90 7.17
CA VAL A 66 2.37 1.10 8.53
C VAL A 66 3.41 0.62 9.54
N LYS A 67 3.92 -0.61 9.38
CA LYS A 67 4.94 -1.16 10.28
C LYS A 67 6.21 -0.32 10.32
N GLU A 68 6.74 0.07 9.16
CA GLU A 68 7.97 0.87 9.06
C GLU A 68 7.85 2.24 9.75
N ASN A 69 6.63 2.78 9.88
CA ASN A 69 6.37 4.09 10.47
C ASN A 69 5.85 4.04 11.93
N LEU A 70 5.67 2.85 12.48
CA LEU A 70 5.46 2.62 13.91
C LEU A 70 6.78 2.54 14.67
N ASP A 71 6.72 2.68 15.99
CA ASP A 71 7.88 2.53 16.86
C ASP A 71 8.50 1.14 16.70
N ASN A 72 9.82 1.08 16.78
CA ASN A 72 10.60 -0.14 16.56
C ASN A 72 10.27 -0.86 15.24
N ASN A 73 9.89 -0.09 14.19
CA ASN A 73 9.46 -0.61 12.88
C ASN A 73 8.34 -1.66 13.02
N GLY A 74 7.41 -1.45 13.94
CA GLY A 74 6.26 -2.31 14.14
C GLY A 74 6.59 -3.75 14.56
N LYS A 75 7.81 -4.03 15.02
CA LYS A 75 8.23 -5.39 15.45
C LYS A 75 7.41 -5.91 16.62
N ASP A 76 6.90 -4.99 17.45
CA ASP A 76 6.05 -5.34 18.59
C ASP A 76 4.59 -5.58 18.20
N TYR A 77 4.22 -5.29 16.94
CA TYR A 77 2.85 -5.42 16.45
C TYR A 77 2.61 -6.75 15.80
N ARG A 78 1.52 -7.41 16.21
CA ARG A 78 1.03 -8.63 15.57
C ARG A 78 0.12 -8.27 14.39
N THR A 79 0.32 -8.88 13.25
CA THR A 79 -0.64 -8.81 12.14
C THR A 79 -1.72 -9.87 12.32
N VAL A 80 -2.99 -9.49 12.20
CA VAL A 80 -4.15 -10.38 12.30
C VAL A 80 -4.93 -10.35 10.98
N TYR A 81 -5.06 -11.49 10.34
CA TYR A 81 -5.79 -11.65 9.08
C TYR A 81 -7.21 -12.14 9.36
N GLY A 82 -8.16 -11.23 9.25
CA GLY A 82 -9.54 -11.49 9.63
C GLY A 82 -9.75 -11.62 11.15
N ARG A 83 -10.99 -11.59 11.57
CA ARG A 83 -11.37 -11.75 12.96
C ARG A 83 -12.69 -12.54 13.03
N GLU A 84 -12.71 -13.58 13.86
CA GLU A 84 -13.91 -14.41 14.03
C GLU A 84 -14.13 -14.80 15.50
N GLY A 85 -15.34 -15.20 15.84
CA GLY A 85 -15.70 -15.71 17.16
C GLY A 85 -15.48 -14.71 18.30
N HIS A 86 -15.09 -15.20 19.45
CA HIS A 86 -14.74 -14.40 20.62
C HIS A 86 -13.29 -13.93 20.57
N SER A 87 -12.99 -12.98 19.70
CA SER A 87 -11.63 -12.49 19.43
C SER A 87 -11.54 -11.01 19.66
N LYS A 88 -11.30 -10.60 20.93
CA LYS A 88 -11.05 -9.20 21.27
C LYS A 88 -9.73 -8.74 20.66
N ARG A 89 -9.70 -7.49 20.17
CA ARG A 89 -8.49 -6.82 19.68
C ARG A 89 -7.46 -6.68 20.82
N ALA A 90 -6.19 -6.95 20.50
CA ALA A 90 -5.05 -6.65 21.37
C ALA A 90 -4.51 -5.23 21.11
N GLU A 91 -3.79 -4.65 22.09
CA GLU A 91 -3.23 -3.29 21.96
C GLU A 91 -2.30 -3.12 20.76
N LYS A 92 -1.34 -4.01 20.61
CA LYS A 92 -0.36 -3.95 19.51
C LYS A 92 -0.74 -4.92 18.41
N GLU A 93 -1.78 -4.56 17.68
CA GLU A 93 -2.33 -5.37 16.59
C GLU A 93 -2.61 -4.51 15.37
N ILE A 94 -2.33 -5.03 14.19
CA ILE A 94 -2.74 -4.47 12.91
C ILE A 94 -3.63 -5.49 12.25
N GLY A 95 -4.92 -5.18 12.10
CA GLY A 95 -5.86 -6.04 11.39
C GLY A 95 -5.74 -5.86 9.87
N VAL A 96 -5.87 -6.96 9.12
CA VAL A 96 -5.89 -6.94 7.65
C VAL A 96 -7.04 -7.81 7.15
N HIS A 97 -7.95 -7.21 6.39
CA HIS A 97 -9.19 -7.84 5.97
C HIS A 97 -9.34 -7.80 4.45
N ALA A 98 -9.60 -8.95 3.85
CA ALA A 98 -9.76 -9.09 2.41
C ALA A 98 -11.22 -9.43 2.07
N ILE A 99 -11.88 -8.56 1.30
CA ILE A 99 -13.24 -8.77 0.81
C ILE A 99 -13.18 -9.13 -0.67
N ARG A 100 -13.95 -10.13 -1.08
CA ARG A 100 -14.07 -10.59 -2.47
C ARG A 100 -15.53 -10.53 -2.91
N GLY A 101 -15.82 -9.78 -3.98
CA GLY A 101 -17.19 -9.62 -4.46
C GLY A 101 -17.28 -9.06 -5.87
N GLY A 102 -18.22 -9.53 -6.65
CA GLY A 102 -18.58 -9.02 -7.98
C GLY A 102 -17.38 -8.74 -8.87
N ASN A 103 -17.35 -7.54 -9.46
CA ASN A 103 -16.32 -7.03 -10.35
C ASN A 103 -15.55 -5.84 -9.74
N ILE A 104 -15.46 -5.75 -8.42
CA ILE A 104 -14.70 -4.68 -7.73
C ILE A 104 -13.29 -4.64 -8.30
N VAL A 105 -12.88 -3.50 -8.83
CA VAL A 105 -11.56 -3.33 -9.47
C VAL A 105 -10.44 -3.37 -8.44
N GLY A 106 -10.64 -2.67 -7.33
CA GLY A 106 -9.76 -2.66 -6.18
C GLY A 106 -10.05 -1.46 -5.28
N GLU A 107 -10.20 -1.71 -3.98
CA GLU A 107 -10.36 -0.69 -2.95
C GLU A 107 -9.43 -1.02 -1.80
N HIS A 108 -8.79 -0.01 -1.23
CA HIS A 108 -7.92 -0.15 -0.07
C HIS A 108 -8.18 1.00 0.89
N THR A 109 -8.44 0.65 2.14
CA THR A 109 -8.67 1.62 3.22
C THR A 109 -7.77 1.29 4.39
N VAL A 110 -7.04 2.28 4.89
CA VAL A 110 -6.36 2.22 6.19
C VAL A 110 -7.18 3.03 7.17
N ILE A 111 -7.60 2.39 8.26
CA ILE A 111 -8.44 2.94 9.31
C ILE A 111 -7.58 3.14 10.54
N TYR A 112 -7.60 4.35 11.10
CA TYR A 112 -7.04 4.69 12.39
C TYR A 112 -8.19 5.05 13.32
N ALA A 113 -8.42 4.26 14.37
CA ALA A 113 -9.53 4.42 15.27
C ALA A 113 -9.07 4.64 16.72
N LYS A 114 -9.68 5.57 17.39
CA LYS A 114 -9.55 5.82 18.84
C LYS A 114 -10.93 6.10 19.42
N ASN A 115 -11.04 6.19 20.74
CA ASN A 115 -12.30 6.21 21.47
C ASN A 115 -13.43 7.05 20.84
N ASP A 116 -13.11 8.26 20.38
CA ASP A 116 -14.11 9.25 19.97
C ASP A 116 -13.94 9.71 18.50
N GLU A 117 -12.96 9.13 17.78
CA GLU A 117 -12.69 9.53 16.39
C GLU A 117 -12.15 8.39 15.53
N ILE A 118 -12.43 8.47 14.25
CA ILE A 118 -11.93 7.55 13.21
C ILE A 118 -11.39 8.38 12.05
N ILE A 119 -10.20 8.02 11.58
CA ILE A 119 -9.61 8.59 10.36
C ILE A 119 -9.47 7.46 9.35
N GLU A 120 -10.00 7.65 8.16
CA GLU A 120 -9.88 6.70 7.05
C GLU A 120 -9.12 7.31 5.88
N ILE A 121 -8.10 6.59 5.41
CA ILE A 121 -7.37 6.93 4.18
C ILE A 121 -7.73 5.87 3.16
N LYS A 122 -8.53 6.26 2.16
CA LYS A 122 -9.10 5.35 1.17
C LYS A 122 -8.62 5.66 -0.24
N HIS A 123 -8.31 4.61 -0.98
CA HIS A 123 -8.15 4.61 -2.44
C HIS A 123 -9.14 3.64 -3.07
N GLU A 124 -9.84 4.07 -4.10
CA GLU A 124 -10.75 3.24 -4.88
C GLU A 124 -10.42 3.34 -6.37
N ALA A 125 -10.15 2.20 -6.97
CA ALA A 125 -9.93 2.07 -8.40
C ALA A 125 -11.27 1.90 -9.14
N LEU A 126 -11.64 2.85 -9.97
CA LEU A 126 -12.85 2.76 -10.81
C LEU A 126 -12.59 2.00 -12.12
N SER A 127 -11.35 1.96 -12.58
CA SER A 127 -10.94 1.19 -13.75
C SER A 127 -9.46 0.80 -13.66
N ARG A 128 -9.05 -0.19 -14.45
CA ARG A 128 -7.64 -0.59 -14.56
C ARG A 128 -6.79 0.40 -15.37
N LYS A 129 -7.43 1.37 -16.04
CA LYS A 129 -6.73 2.39 -16.84
C LYS A 129 -5.70 3.18 -16.01
N MET A 130 -5.94 3.39 -14.73
CA MET A 130 -5.01 4.07 -13.85
C MET A 130 -3.62 3.41 -13.79
N PHE A 131 -3.51 2.09 -13.97
CA PHE A 131 -2.22 1.39 -14.01
C PHE A 131 -1.46 1.68 -15.30
N SER A 132 -2.16 1.65 -16.45
CA SER A 132 -1.56 1.98 -17.74
C SER A 132 -1.15 3.45 -17.82
N ASP A 133 -1.98 4.36 -17.32
CA ASP A 133 -1.65 5.80 -17.27
C ASP A 133 -0.39 6.05 -16.41
N GLY A 134 -0.29 5.39 -15.26
CA GLY A 134 0.90 5.44 -14.42
C GLY A 134 2.14 4.81 -15.07
N ALA A 135 1.97 3.73 -15.82
CA ALA A 135 3.06 3.11 -16.56
C ALA A 135 3.58 4.02 -17.69
N VAL A 136 2.69 4.70 -18.41
CA VAL A 136 3.07 5.70 -19.44
C VAL A 136 3.88 6.83 -18.79
N ARG A 137 3.40 7.40 -17.69
CA ARG A 137 4.13 8.43 -16.94
C ARG A 137 5.51 7.96 -16.47
N ALA A 138 5.63 6.69 -16.07
CA ALA A 138 6.88 6.09 -15.68
C ALA A 138 7.86 5.98 -16.88
N VAL A 139 7.38 5.64 -18.07
CA VAL A 139 8.17 5.61 -19.31
C VAL A 139 8.64 7.01 -19.69
N GLU A 140 7.75 8.01 -19.66
CA GLU A 140 8.09 9.41 -19.92
C GLU A 140 9.17 9.92 -18.95
N PHE A 141 9.07 9.58 -17.67
CA PHE A 141 10.08 9.93 -16.68
C PHE A 141 11.44 9.31 -17.00
N LEU A 142 11.49 8.07 -17.47
CA LEU A 142 12.76 7.38 -17.80
C LEU A 142 13.47 7.98 -19.00
N PHE A 143 12.77 8.70 -19.87
CA PHE A 143 13.38 9.30 -21.05
C PHE A 143 14.50 10.26 -20.66
N GLY A 144 15.71 10.00 -21.13
CA GLY A 144 16.89 10.79 -20.83
C GLY A 144 17.50 10.60 -19.42
N LYS A 145 16.97 9.68 -18.61
CA LYS A 145 17.56 9.34 -17.30
C LYS A 145 18.85 8.52 -17.47
N LYS A 146 19.77 8.72 -16.57
CA LYS A 146 20.98 7.88 -16.45
C LYS A 146 20.62 6.48 -15.99
N ALA A 147 21.52 5.52 -16.23
CA ALA A 147 21.43 4.19 -15.65
C ALA A 147 21.20 4.30 -14.12
N GLY A 148 20.28 3.52 -13.60
CA GLY A 148 19.88 3.56 -12.20
C GLY A 148 18.57 2.81 -11.94
N LEU A 149 18.30 2.53 -10.67
CA LEU A 149 17.06 1.94 -10.23
C LEU A 149 16.18 3.05 -9.65
N TYR A 150 15.03 3.26 -10.24
CA TYR A 150 14.05 4.28 -9.89
C TYR A 150 12.77 3.64 -9.35
N THR A 151 11.99 4.42 -8.64
CA THR A 151 10.71 4.05 -8.05
C THR A 151 9.61 4.98 -8.56
N MET A 152 8.35 4.67 -8.22
CA MET A 152 7.25 5.60 -8.50
C MET A 152 7.35 6.90 -7.68
N LYS A 153 8.06 6.91 -6.55
CA LYS A 153 8.34 8.15 -5.81
C LYS A 153 9.18 9.09 -6.65
N ASP A 154 10.23 8.58 -7.31
CA ASP A 154 11.08 9.38 -8.20
C ASP A 154 10.26 9.94 -9.38
N VAL A 155 9.33 9.14 -9.94
CA VAL A 155 8.42 9.57 -11.02
C VAL A 155 7.50 10.71 -10.58
N LEU A 156 7.10 10.72 -9.31
CA LEU A 156 6.17 11.68 -8.73
C LEU A 156 6.84 12.88 -8.07
N GLY A 157 8.17 12.82 -7.88
CA GLY A 157 8.93 13.85 -7.17
C GLY A 157 8.67 13.89 -5.67
N LEU A 158 8.45 12.72 -5.06
CA LEU A 158 8.13 12.51 -3.64
C LEU A 158 9.37 12.09 -2.84
#